data_7c899d937f1b44656425b9280278ed20
#
_entry.id   7c899d937f1b44656425b9280278ed20
#
_cell.length_a   1.000
_cell.length_b   1.000
_cell.length_c   1.000
_cell.angle_alpha   90.00
_cell.angle_beta   90.00
_cell.angle_gamma   90.00
#
_symmetry.space_group_name_H-M   'P 1'
#
loop_
_entity.id
_entity.type
_entity.pdbx_description
1 polymer ?
#
loop_
_entity_poly.entity_id
_entity_poly.type
_entity_poly.pdbx_seq_one_letter_code
_entity_poly.pdbx_strand_id
1 'polypeptide(L)'
;PTVISMANHAYWNLAGSDSIADHELHVPAVRKLVYDEFQIPTGITDVEGTPYDMRVSSTLGPILEATGGLDDCYLLDGVGGQLRPGAVLSHPGTGRVLRVLTDAPGMQVYSGNNLGSPFHVHQSMSLETQRMPDAPNQPALGPCVLRPGEHYATTTLLDFTTSGT
;
A
#
# COMPACT_ATOMS: atom_id res chain seq x y z
N PRO A 1 -12.49 18.07 -18.36
CA PRO A 1 -12.24 17.32 -17.12
C PRO A 1 -11.76 15.90 -17.43
N THR A 2 -10.96 15.33 -16.54
CA THR A 2 -10.51 13.95 -16.61
C THR A 2 -10.47 13.33 -15.21
N VAL A 3 -10.52 12.01 -15.13
CA VAL A 3 -10.24 11.26 -13.92
C VAL A 3 -8.73 11.00 -13.87
N ILE A 4 -8.09 11.22 -12.71
CA ILE A 4 -6.66 11.01 -12.55
C ILE A 4 -6.33 10.46 -11.16
N SER A 5 -5.53 9.39 -11.13
CA SER A 5 -4.83 8.86 -9.96
C SER A 5 -3.53 8.23 -10.46
N MET A 6 -2.40 8.84 -10.16
CA MET A 6 -1.09 8.33 -10.56
C MET A 6 -0.41 7.69 -9.36
N ALA A 7 0.10 6.48 -9.54
CA ALA A 7 0.84 5.75 -8.52
C ALA A 7 2.19 5.30 -9.06
N ASN A 8 3.17 5.16 -8.17
CA ASN A 8 4.41 4.45 -8.45
C ASN A 8 4.20 2.97 -8.11
N HIS A 9 4.35 2.09 -9.09
CA HIS A 9 4.16 0.65 -8.93
C HIS A 9 5.50 -0.11 -8.91
N ALA A 10 6.49 0.43 -8.22
CA ALA A 10 7.75 -0.28 -8.03
C ALA A 10 7.58 -1.47 -7.09
N TYR A 11 8.29 -2.54 -7.38
CA TYR A 11 8.32 -3.74 -6.55
C TYR A 11 9.53 -3.77 -5.64
N TRP A 12 9.31 -4.06 -4.37
CA TRP A 12 10.32 -4.01 -3.31
C TRP A 12 10.56 -5.40 -2.73
N ASN A 13 11.83 -5.78 -2.64
CA ASN A 13 12.33 -6.89 -1.84
C ASN A 13 13.65 -6.48 -1.21
N LEU A 14 13.63 -6.25 0.10
CA LEU A 14 14.79 -5.75 0.84
C LEU A 14 15.77 -6.85 1.24
N ALA A 15 15.37 -8.12 1.11
CA ALA A 15 16.25 -9.27 1.36
C ALA A 15 17.16 -9.56 0.16
N GLY A 16 16.66 -9.34 -1.08
CA GLY A 16 17.27 -9.82 -2.31
C GLY A 16 17.12 -11.35 -2.48
N SER A 17 16.09 -11.92 -1.84
CA SER A 17 15.74 -13.35 -1.88
C SER A 17 14.53 -13.59 -2.77
N ASP A 18 14.08 -14.84 -2.87
CA ASP A 18 12.92 -15.24 -3.67
C ASP A 18 11.57 -15.01 -2.96
N SER A 19 11.56 -14.45 -1.76
CA SER A 19 10.32 -14.23 -0.99
C SER A 19 10.39 -12.99 -0.12
N ILE A 20 9.22 -12.38 0.12
CA ILE A 20 9.04 -11.30 1.09
C ILE A 20 8.51 -11.80 2.45
N ALA A 21 8.40 -13.10 2.67
CA ALA A 21 7.77 -13.66 3.87
C ALA A 21 8.46 -13.22 5.18
N ASP A 22 9.78 -13.02 5.15
CA ASP A 22 10.58 -12.59 6.31
C ASP A 22 10.66 -11.08 6.49
N HIS A 23 9.97 -10.31 5.62
CA HIS A 23 9.86 -8.87 5.80
C HIS A 23 8.82 -8.54 6.85
N GLU A 24 8.99 -7.38 7.46
CA GLU A 24 8.00 -6.78 8.36
C GLU A 24 7.38 -5.57 7.68
N LEU A 25 6.05 -5.46 7.79
CA LEU A 25 5.30 -4.33 7.25
C LEU A 25 4.51 -3.65 8.36
N HIS A 26 4.58 -2.32 8.37
CA HIS A 26 3.75 -1.44 9.18
C HIS A 26 2.97 -0.51 8.24
N VAL A 27 1.66 -0.43 8.40
CA VAL A 27 0.76 0.51 7.71
C VAL A 27 -0.09 1.20 8.76
N PRO A 28 0.11 2.51 9.01
CA PRO A 28 -0.59 3.25 10.07
C PRO A 28 -2.02 3.63 9.66
N ALA A 29 -2.82 2.64 9.26
CA ALA A 29 -4.19 2.82 8.82
C ALA A 29 -5.13 1.92 9.62
N VAL A 30 -6.24 2.48 10.07
CA VAL A 30 -7.26 1.76 10.85
C VAL A 30 -8.31 1.11 9.96
N ARG A 31 -8.37 1.46 8.68
CA ARG A 31 -9.39 0.99 7.74
C ARG A 31 -8.80 0.65 6.38
N LYS A 32 -9.46 -0.27 5.70
CA LYS A 32 -9.20 -0.64 4.31
C LYS A 32 -10.49 -0.71 3.49
N LEU A 33 -10.35 -0.73 2.17
CA LEU A 33 -11.47 -1.03 1.27
C LEU A 33 -11.83 -2.52 1.34
N VAL A 34 -13.11 -2.81 1.14
CA VAL A 34 -13.66 -4.15 0.90
C VAL A 34 -13.99 -4.24 -0.58
N TYR A 35 -13.73 -5.39 -1.18
CA TYR A 35 -13.91 -5.63 -2.61
C TYR A 35 -14.88 -6.77 -2.88
N ASP A 36 -15.52 -6.74 -4.04
CA ASP A 36 -16.25 -7.89 -4.59
C ASP A 36 -15.32 -8.83 -5.38
N GLU A 37 -15.89 -9.84 -6.01
CA GLU A 37 -15.17 -10.83 -6.82
C GLU A 37 -14.49 -10.24 -8.06
N PHE A 38 -14.86 -9.03 -8.49
CA PHE A 38 -14.28 -8.29 -9.61
C PHE A 38 -13.26 -7.23 -9.17
N GLN A 39 -12.87 -7.22 -7.89
CA GLN A 39 -11.99 -6.21 -7.30
C GLN A 39 -12.57 -4.80 -7.36
N ILE A 40 -13.90 -4.67 -7.33
CA ILE A 40 -14.58 -3.38 -7.22
C ILE A 40 -14.83 -3.06 -5.74
N PRO A 41 -14.46 -1.88 -5.24
CA PRO A 41 -14.74 -1.49 -3.86
C PRO A 41 -16.24 -1.49 -3.56
N THR A 42 -16.65 -2.20 -2.51
CA THR A 42 -18.05 -2.29 -2.05
C THR A 42 -18.27 -1.63 -0.70
N GLY A 43 -17.20 -1.25 0.00
CA GLY A 43 -17.29 -0.64 1.30
C GLY A 43 -15.93 -0.41 1.95
N ILE A 44 -15.99 -0.01 3.21
CA ILE A 44 -14.83 0.22 4.07
C ILE A 44 -15.01 -0.62 5.33
N THR A 45 -13.94 -1.21 5.82
CA THR A 45 -13.93 -1.98 7.07
C THR A 45 -12.75 -1.60 7.94
N ASP A 46 -12.89 -1.79 9.25
CA ASP A 46 -11.79 -1.69 10.19
C ASP A 46 -10.84 -2.89 10.02
N VAL A 47 -9.55 -2.66 10.25
CA VAL A 47 -8.52 -3.71 10.19
C VAL A 47 -8.33 -4.42 11.52
N GLU A 48 -8.77 -3.82 12.62
CA GLU A 48 -8.55 -4.31 13.99
C GLU A 48 -9.02 -5.75 14.18
N GLY A 49 -8.13 -6.59 14.72
CA GLY A 49 -8.41 -7.99 14.99
C GLY A 49 -8.48 -8.89 13.74
N THR A 50 -8.06 -8.37 12.58
CA THR A 50 -8.00 -9.12 11.32
C THR A 50 -6.54 -9.37 10.89
N PRO A 51 -6.28 -10.31 9.96
CA PRO A 51 -4.94 -10.48 9.38
C PRO A 51 -4.40 -9.25 8.63
N TYR A 52 -5.25 -8.28 8.35
CA TYR A 52 -4.90 -7.03 7.68
C TYR A 52 -4.46 -5.93 8.64
N ASP A 53 -4.44 -6.19 9.96
CA ASP A 53 -4.04 -5.20 10.96
C ASP A 53 -2.52 -5.08 11.04
N MET A 54 -1.97 -4.15 10.27
CA MET A 54 -0.54 -3.82 10.25
C MET A 54 -0.24 -2.48 10.94
N ARG A 55 -1.11 -2.02 11.86
CA ARG A 55 -0.86 -0.83 12.69
C ARG A 55 0.32 -1.00 13.66
N VAL A 56 0.66 -2.24 13.94
CA VAL A 56 1.93 -2.64 14.55
C VAL A 56 2.71 -3.41 13.50
N SER A 57 4.03 -3.19 13.44
CA SER A 57 4.90 -3.91 12.50
C SER A 57 4.70 -5.42 12.62
N SER A 58 4.41 -6.06 11.51
CA SER A 58 4.02 -7.48 11.47
C SER A 58 4.77 -8.20 10.36
N THR A 59 5.23 -9.41 10.67
CA THR A 59 5.90 -10.28 9.68
C THR A 59 4.93 -10.71 8.60
N LEU A 60 5.34 -10.62 7.33
CA LEU A 60 4.48 -10.88 6.19
C LEU A 60 4.12 -12.35 6.02
N GLY A 61 4.99 -13.30 6.33
CA GLY A 61 4.74 -14.72 6.13
C GLY A 61 3.39 -15.21 6.69
N PRO A 62 3.11 -15.03 8.00
CA PRO A 62 1.81 -15.38 8.58
C PRO A 62 0.62 -14.63 7.96
N ILE A 63 0.81 -13.38 7.54
CA ILE A 63 -0.24 -12.59 6.88
C ILE A 63 -0.55 -13.19 5.52
N LEU A 64 0.46 -13.47 4.70
CA LEU A 64 0.30 -14.08 3.38
C LEU A 64 -0.36 -15.46 3.46
N GLU A 65 -0.02 -16.26 4.47
CA GLU A 65 -0.64 -17.56 4.72
C GLU A 65 -2.13 -17.41 5.09
N ALA A 66 -2.45 -16.45 5.96
CA ALA A 66 -3.83 -16.22 6.42
C ALA A 66 -4.74 -15.59 5.36
N THR A 67 -4.20 -14.77 4.45
CA THR A 67 -4.97 -14.00 3.47
C THR A 67 -4.91 -14.58 2.05
N GLY A 68 -3.94 -15.44 1.77
CA GLY A 68 -3.60 -15.88 0.40
C GLY A 68 -2.85 -14.83 -0.41
N GLY A 69 -2.42 -13.75 0.25
CA GLY A 69 -1.76 -12.59 -0.33
C GLY A 69 -2.54 -11.31 -0.15
N LEU A 70 -1.85 -10.19 -0.26
CA LEU A 70 -2.42 -8.84 -0.11
C LEU A 70 -2.63 -8.20 -1.49
N ASP A 71 -3.78 -7.58 -1.67
CA ASP A 71 -4.08 -6.67 -2.78
C ASP A 71 -5.15 -5.66 -2.29
N ASP A 72 -4.77 -4.88 -1.28
CA ASP A 72 -5.70 -4.12 -0.45
C ASP A 72 -5.33 -2.64 -0.40
N CYS A 73 -6.33 -1.78 -0.55
CA CYS A 73 -6.16 -0.33 -0.39
C CYS A 73 -6.52 0.10 1.03
N TYR A 74 -5.53 0.59 1.74
CA TYR A 74 -5.64 1.16 3.08
C TYR A 74 -5.96 2.65 3.00
N LEU A 75 -6.87 3.13 3.87
CA LEU A 75 -7.21 4.53 3.99
C LEU A 75 -6.24 5.22 4.95
N LEU A 76 -5.40 6.09 4.42
CA LEU A 76 -4.45 6.85 5.24
C LEU A 76 -5.14 8.06 5.85
N ASP A 77 -5.24 8.07 7.17
CA ASP A 77 -5.80 9.20 7.91
C ASP A 77 -4.86 10.42 7.87
N GLY A 78 -5.44 11.62 7.92
CA GLY A 78 -4.69 12.86 7.97
C GLY A 78 -5.23 13.96 7.06
N VAL A 79 -4.56 15.10 7.07
CA VAL A 79 -4.94 16.25 6.25
C VAL A 79 -4.36 16.09 4.85
N GLY A 80 -5.19 16.16 3.84
CA GLY A 80 -4.75 16.14 2.44
C GLY A 80 -3.71 17.22 2.12
N GLY A 81 -2.73 16.89 1.28
CA GLY A 81 -1.65 17.80 0.90
C GLY A 81 -0.49 17.89 1.91
N GLN A 82 -0.53 17.14 3.02
CA GLN A 82 0.57 17.05 3.97
C GLN A 82 1.20 15.67 3.91
N LEU A 83 2.53 15.63 3.80
CA LEU A 83 3.29 14.38 3.89
C LEU A 83 3.11 13.76 5.27
N ARG A 84 2.77 12.48 5.28
CA ARG A 84 2.61 11.67 6.48
C ARG A 84 3.09 10.24 6.24
N PRO A 85 3.37 9.47 7.30
CA PRO A 85 3.69 8.05 7.15
C PRO A 85 2.58 7.30 6.41
N GLY A 86 2.94 6.55 5.39
CA GLY A 86 2.04 5.68 4.63
C GLY A 86 2.37 4.21 4.86
N ALA A 87 3.66 3.85 4.89
CA ALA A 87 4.10 2.50 5.21
C ALA A 87 5.57 2.49 5.66
N VAL A 88 5.94 1.44 6.39
CA VAL A 88 7.34 1.08 6.63
C VAL A 88 7.50 -0.40 6.30
N LEU A 89 8.35 -0.71 5.34
CA LEU A 89 8.79 -2.06 5.03
C LEU A 89 10.21 -2.24 5.56
N SER A 90 10.46 -3.30 6.30
CA SER A 90 11.78 -3.64 6.81
C SER A 90 12.11 -5.11 6.60
N HIS A 91 13.39 -5.42 6.55
CA HIS A 91 13.87 -6.80 6.55
C HIS A 91 14.91 -6.98 7.67
N PRO A 92 14.54 -7.66 8.76
CA PRO A 92 15.42 -7.83 9.93
C PRO A 92 16.78 -8.45 9.60
N GLY A 93 16.82 -9.43 8.69
CA GLY A 93 18.05 -10.13 8.33
C GLY A 93 19.10 -9.27 7.62
N THR A 94 18.69 -8.23 6.86
CA THR A 94 19.60 -7.30 6.18
C THR A 94 19.70 -5.95 6.86
N GLY A 95 18.80 -5.64 7.80
CA GLY A 95 18.66 -4.34 8.42
C GLY A 95 18.13 -3.24 7.47
N ARG A 96 17.78 -3.55 6.22
CA ARG A 96 17.26 -2.56 5.27
C ARG A 96 15.84 -2.14 5.63
N VAL A 97 15.57 -0.86 5.48
CA VAL A 97 14.27 -0.25 5.78
C VAL A 97 13.89 0.71 4.65
N LEU A 98 12.66 0.59 4.17
CA LEU A 98 12.00 1.55 3.30
C LEU A 98 10.87 2.22 4.06
N ARG A 99 10.93 3.54 4.22
CA ARG A 99 9.81 4.36 4.71
C ARG A 99 9.15 5.06 3.55
N VAL A 100 7.83 4.95 3.48
CA VAL A 100 7.01 5.64 2.50
C VAL A 100 6.22 6.73 3.20
N LEU A 101 6.47 7.99 2.80
CA LEU A 101 5.66 9.13 3.24
C LEU A 101 4.90 9.66 2.04
N THR A 102 3.65 10.08 2.26
CA THR A 102 2.80 10.55 1.15
C THR A 102 1.76 11.57 1.61
N ASP A 103 1.31 12.40 0.68
CA ASP A 103 0.12 13.24 0.82
C ASP A 103 -1.14 12.60 0.20
N ALA A 104 -1.00 11.43 -0.45
CA ALA A 104 -2.11 10.68 -1.05
C ALA A 104 -3.04 10.09 0.01
N PRO A 105 -4.35 9.95 -0.25
CA PRO A 105 -5.33 9.46 0.73
C PRO A 105 -5.27 7.94 0.94
N GLY A 106 -4.70 7.19 0.01
CA GLY A 106 -4.66 5.73 0.03
C GLY A 106 -3.29 5.14 -0.17
N MET A 107 -3.13 3.93 0.35
CA MET A 107 -1.97 3.06 0.17
C MET A 107 -2.45 1.70 -0.32
N GLN A 108 -2.21 1.37 -1.59
CA GLN A 108 -2.36 0.01 -2.06
C GLN A 108 -1.17 -0.80 -1.62
N VAL A 109 -1.45 -1.92 -0.98
CA VAL A 109 -0.47 -2.91 -0.55
C VAL A 109 -0.69 -4.16 -1.38
N TYR A 110 0.23 -4.46 -2.29
CA TYR A 110 0.16 -5.60 -3.17
C TYR A 110 1.36 -6.52 -2.97
N SER A 111 1.13 -7.75 -2.59
CA SER A 111 2.18 -8.71 -2.25
C SER A 111 2.67 -9.57 -3.42
N GLY A 112 2.39 -9.16 -4.67
CA GLY A 112 2.88 -9.88 -5.83
C GLY A 112 2.18 -11.21 -6.10
N ASN A 113 0.89 -11.31 -5.77
CA ASN A 113 0.08 -12.54 -5.86
C ASN A 113 0.05 -13.16 -7.28
N ASN A 114 0.17 -12.32 -8.31
CA ASN A 114 0.09 -12.70 -9.71
C ASN A 114 1.45 -12.63 -10.43
N LEU A 115 2.55 -12.47 -9.70
CA LEU A 115 3.88 -12.51 -10.31
C LEU A 115 4.14 -13.90 -10.87
N GLY A 116 4.68 -13.94 -12.08
CA GLY A 116 5.03 -15.15 -12.80
C GLY A 116 6.42 -15.04 -13.44
N SER A 117 6.85 -16.10 -14.14
CA SER A 117 8.18 -16.16 -14.78
C SER A 117 8.55 -14.86 -15.52
N PRO A 118 9.75 -14.29 -15.31
CA PRO A 118 10.90 -14.85 -14.56
C PRO A 118 10.83 -14.63 -13.04
N PHE A 119 9.76 -14.04 -12.51
CA PHE A 119 9.53 -13.81 -11.08
C PHE A 119 8.70 -14.92 -10.46
N HIS A 120 8.51 -14.87 -9.14
CA HIS A 120 7.70 -15.83 -8.38
C HIS A 120 6.64 -15.10 -7.55
N VAL A 121 5.53 -15.78 -7.27
CA VAL A 121 4.49 -15.31 -6.35
C VAL A 121 5.15 -14.93 -5.02
N HIS A 122 4.78 -13.75 -4.50
CA HIS A 122 5.33 -13.18 -3.25
C HIS A 122 6.86 -12.98 -3.24
N GLN A 123 7.48 -12.83 -4.41
CA GLN A 123 8.90 -12.49 -4.50
C GLN A 123 9.17 -11.04 -4.10
N SER A 124 8.21 -10.16 -4.33
CA SER A 124 8.29 -8.74 -4.03
C SER A 124 6.91 -8.15 -3.79
N MET A 125 6.86 -6.96 -3.20
CA MET A 125 5.61 -6.25 -2.96
C MET A 125 5.65 -4.84 -3.52
N SER A 126 4.47 -4.29 -3.85
CA SER A 126 4.27 -2.89 -4.21
C SER A 126 3.57 -2.13 -3.09
N LEU A 127 4.00 -0.88 -2.88
CA LEU A 127 3.42 0.07 -1.94
C LEU A 127 3.06 1.33 -2.73
N GLU A 128 1.77 1.43 -3.12
CA GLU A 128 1.32 2.42 -4.08
C GLU A 128 0.50 3.50 -3.40
N THR A 129 1.06 4.68 -3.37
CA THR A 129 0.36 5.86 -2.86
C THR A 129 -0.55 6.41 -3.94
N GLN A 130 -1.86 6.49 -3.67
CA GLN A 130 -2.84 6.80 -4.68
C GLN A 130 -4.13 7.40 -4.13
N ARG A 131 -5.02 7.83 -5.01
CA ARG A 131 -6.43 8.06 -4.69
C ARG A 131 -7.15 6.73 -4.58
N MET A 132 -8.31 6.73 -3.90
CA MET A 132 -9.08 5.49 -3.73
C MET A 132 -9.53 4.92 -5.07
N PRO A 133 -9.40 3.59 -5.26
CA PRO A 133 -9.99 2.90 -6.39
C PRO A 133 -11.50 3.18 -6.47
N ASP A 134 -12.03 3.23 -7.70
CA ASP A 134 -13.45 3.46 -8.00
C ASP A 134 -14.04 4.78 -7.46
N ALA A 135 -13.22 5.73 -7.02
CA ALA A 135 -13.70 7.05 -6.58
C ALA A 135 -14.59 7.79 -7.61
N PRO A 136 -14.44 7.63 -8.94
CA PRO A 136 -15.36 8.24 -9.91
C PRO A 136 -16.81 7.82 -9.75
N ASN A 137 -17.06 6.59 -9.33
CA ASN A 137 -18.40 6.02 -9.14
C ASN A 137 -18.88 6.12 -7.69
N GLN A 138 -17.96 6.35 -6.76
CA GLN A 138 -18.22 6.41 -5.33
C GLN A 138 -17.70 7.73 -4.72
N PRO A 139 -18.47 8.83 -4.78
CA PRO A 139 -18.02 10.14 -4.30
C PRO A 139 -17.55 10.18 -2.85
N ALA A 140 -18.03 9.26 -2.01
CA ALA A 140 -17.62 9.12 -0.62
C ALA A 140 -16.13 8.73 -0.46
N LEU A 141 -15.52 8.16 -1.50
CA LEU A 141 -14.10 7.78 -1.54
C LEU A 141 -13.16 8.96 -1.87
N GLY A 142 -13.72 10.13 -2.12
CA GLY A 142 -12.98 11.37 -2.30
C GLY A 142 -12.88 11.85 -3.76
N PRO A 143 -12.28 13.02 -3.97
CA PRO A 143 -12.22 13.66 -5.28
C PRO A 143 -11.20 12.93 -6.19
N CYS A 144 -11.59 12.71 -7.43
CA CYS A 144 -10.74 12.08 -8.45
C CYS A 144 -10.77 12.82 -9.80
N VAL A 145 -11.65 13.82 -9.97
CA VAL A 145 -11.81 14.58 -11.22
C VAL A 145 -10.88 15.79 -11.19
N LEU A 146 -10.11 15.96 -12.26
CA LEU A 146 -9.34 17.15 -12.57
C LEU A 146 -10.06 17.97 -13.64
N ARG A 147 -10.32 19.26 -13.38
CA ARG A 147 -11.01 20.17 -14.29
C ARG A 147 -10.02 21.00 -15.11
N PRO A 148 -10.42 21.55 -16.26
CA PRO A 148 -9.58 22.47 -17.01
C PRO A 148 -9.11 23.64 -16.12
N GLY A 149 -7.80 23.90 -16.16
CA GLY A 149 -7.15 24.93 -15.34
C GLY A 149 -6.73 24.49 -13.94
N GLU A 150 -7.12 23.30 -13.48
CA GLU A 150 -6.64 22.72 -12.22
C GLU A 150 -5.33 21.97 -12.43
N HIS A 151 -4.53 21.84 -11.37
CA HIS A 151 -3.29 21.08 -11.35
C HIS A 151 -3.45 19.85 -10.46
N TYR A 152 -3.06 18.69 -10.97
CA TYR A 152 -2.86 17.48 -10.15
C TYR A 152 -1.42 17.45 -9.66
N ALA A 153 -1.25 17.34 -8.36
CA ALA A 153 0.03 17.11 -7.73
C ALA A 153 -0.15 16.13 -6.57
N THR A 154 0.77 15.22 -6.44
CA THR A 154 0.90 14.33 -5.29
C THR A 154 2.39 14.08 -5.04
N THR A 155 2.74 13.90 -3.79
CA THR A 155 4.12 13.68 -3.39
C THR A 155 4.25 12.37 -2.64
N THR A 156 5.21 11.56 -3.06
CA THR A 156 5.63 10.35 -2.35
C THR A 156 7.13 10.43 -2.13
N LEU A 157 7.53 10.31 -0.87
CA LEU A 157 8.93 10.23 -0.48
C LEU A 157 9.24 8.77 -0.12
N LEU A 158 10.24 8.22 -0.78
CA LEU A 158 10.80 6.90 -0.51
C LEU A 158 12.14 7.10 0.21
N ASP A 159 12.17 6.82 1.50
CA ASP A 159 13.36 6.97 2.35
C ASP A 159 13.96 5.60 2.66
N PHE A 160 15.17 5.36 2.15
CA PHE A 160 15.91 4.12 2.33
C PHE A 160 16.98 4.29 3.39
N THR A 161 16.90 3.44 4.40
CA THR A 161 17.86 3.43 5.51
C THR A 161 18.29 2.01 5.86
N THR A 162 19.25 1.90 6.76
CA THR A 162 19.55 0.65 7.47
C THR A 162 19.28 0.86 8.95
N SER A 163 18.60 -0.10 9.60
CA SER A 163 18.58 -0.14 11.06
C SER A 163 20.01 -0.36 11.51
N GLY A 164 20.58 0.60 12.26
CA GLY A 164 21.93 0.46 12.80
C GLY A 164 22.05 -0.81 13.64
N THR A 165 23.12 -1.55 13.41
CA THR A 165 23.58 -2.60 14.32
C THR A 165 24.03 -1.98 15.64
#